data_10be247307d2fa839220cee981b08bc2
#
_entry.id   10be247307d2fa839220cee981b08bc2
#
_cell.length_a   1.000
_cell.length_b   1.000
_cell.length_c   1.000
_cell.angle_alpha   90.00
_cell.angle_beta   90.00
_cell.angle_gamma   90.00
#
_symmetry.space_group_name_H-M   'P 1'
#
loop_
_entity.id
_entity.type
_entity.pdbx_description
1 polymer ?
#
loop_
_entity_poly.entity_id
_entity_poly.type
_entity_poly.pdbx_seq_one_letter_code
_entity_poly.pdbx_strand_id
1 'polypeptide(L)'
;MIIKGGYVIDPKSGYAGLADIAVWDGRILQVKKPGEAWTDAAAVFGVDGLDEGTETVQVIDAKGLMVAPGLVDVHVHFRDPGFTYKEDISTGAKAAAKGGFTTVVCMANTNPKVDTVETLSYVLAEGRKTGIHVLSCAAVSKSFDGKTLTDMEALKNAGAAGFTDDGIPLRDGAFLRRAMEEAARLGL
;
A
#
# COMPACT_ATOMS: atom_id res chain seq x y z
N MET A 1 -4.98 13.57 -15.56
CA MET A 1 -6.04 12.56 -15.81
C MET A 1 -7.33 13.04 -15.18
N ILE A 2 -8.46 12.86 -15.86
CA ILE A 2 -9.81 13.15 -15.31
C ILE A 2 -10.60 11.83 -15.33
N ILE A 3 -11.21 11.47 -14.19
CA ILE A 3 -12.20 10.38 -14.10
C ILE A 3 -13.57 11.04 -14.07
N LYS A 4 -14.45 10.73 -15.06
CA LYS A 4 -15.68 11.48 -15.32
C LYS A 4 -16.93 10.65 -15.09
N GLY A 5 -17.91 11.22 -14.37
CA GLY A 5 -19.28 10.70 -14.25
C GLY A 5 -19.42 9.44 -13.40
N GLY A 6 -18.42 9.10 -12.59
CA GLY A 6 -18.46 7.93 -11.71
C GLY A 6 -19.28 8.16 -10.45
N TYR A 7 -19.81 7.08 -9.85
CA TYR A 7 -20.36 7.13 -8.50
C TYR A 7 -19.20 6.99 -7.50
N VAL A 8 -18.75 8.12 -6.96
CA VAL A 8 -17.59 8.21 -6.08
C VAL A 8 -18.00 7.84 -4.66
N ILE A 9 -17.20 6.97 -4.03
CA ILE A 9 -17.30 6.62 -2.61
C ILE A 9 -15.98 7.03 -1.96
N ASP A 10 -16.01 8.02 -1.07
CA ASP A 10 -14.86 8.46 -0.27
C ASP A 10 -15.16 8.29 1.21
N PRO A 11 -14.70 7.17 1.83
CA PRO A 11 -14.94 6.90 3.24
C PRO A 11 -14.33 7.96 4.17
N LYS A 12 -13.24 8.61 3.75
CA LYS A 12 -12.55 9.61 4.58
C LYS A 12 -13.37 10.89 4.75
N SER A 13 -14.00 11.37 3.68
CA SER A 13 -14.87 12.56 3.72
C SER A 13 -16.33 12.23 4.01
N GLY A 14 -16.71 10.94 3.97
CA GLY A 14 -18.10 10.49 4.05
C GLY A 14 -18.91 10.79 2.77
N TYR A 15 -18.25 11.13 1.65
CA TYR A 15 -18.93 11.43 0.39
C TYR A 15 -19.32 10.14 -0.33
N ALA A 16 -20.57 10.08 -0.80
CA ALA A 16 -21.07 9.06 -1.71
C ALA A 16 -22.02 9.69 -2.72
N GLY A 17 -21.66 9.70 -4.01
CA GLY A 17 -22.46 10.32 -5.05
C GLY A 17 -21.74 10.47 -6.38
N LEU A 18 -22.46 10.97 -7.40
CA LEU A 18 -21.85 11.24 -8.71
C LEU A 18 -20.85 12.39 -8.60
N ALA A 19 -19.65 12.18 -9.15
CA ALA A 19 -18.63 13.21 -9.23
C ALA A 19 -17.63 12.93 -10.36
N ASP A 20 -16.90 13.99 -10.72
CA ASP A 20 -15.70 13.92 -11.54
C ASP A 20 -14.46 14.12 -10.65
N ILE A 21 -13.36 13.44 -10.96
CA ILE A 21 -12.13 13.51 -10.19
C ILE A 21 -10.98 13.92 -11.10
N ALA A 22 -10.28 14.99 -10.73
CA ALA A 22 -9.02 15.38 -11.35
C ALA A 22 -7.84 14.80 -10.58
N VAL A 23 -6.92 14.16 -11.30
CA VAL A 23 -5.69 13.57 -10.75
C VAL A 23 -4.49 14.12 -11.52
N TRP A 24 -3.48 14.56 -10.78
CA TRP A 24 -2.20 15.02 -11.32
C TRP A 24 -1.06 14.56 -10.42
N ASP A 25 0.01 14.10 -11.03
CA ASP A 25 1.22 13.61 -10.34
C ASP A 25 0.90 12.65 -9.18
N GLY A 26 0.02 11.67 -9.45
CA GLY A 26 -0.39 10.68 -8.45
C GLY A 26 -1.26 11.19 -7.30
N ARG A 27 -1.76 12.44 -7.38
CA ARG A 27 -2.59 13.06 -6.34
C ARG A 27 -3.94 13.48 -6.86
N ILE A 28 -4.99 13.31 -6.05
CA ILE A 28 -6.30 13.88 -6.33
C ILE A 28 -6.21 15.39 -6.09
N LEU A 29 -6.42 16.17 -7.15
CA LEU A 29 -6.43 17.63 -7.07
C LEU A 29 -7.80 18.15 -6.63
N GLN A 30 -8.86 17.60 -7.23
CA GLN A 30 -10.22 18.03 -6.96
C GLN A 30 -11.21 16.89 -7.20
N VAL A 31 -12.23 16.84 -6.38
CA VAL A 31 -13.47 16.08 -6.60
C VAL A 31 -14.57 17.10 -6.87
N LYS A 32 -15.12 17.09 -8.08
CA LYS A 32 -16.15 18.03 -8.55
C LYS A 32 -17.50 17.33 -8.58
N LYS A 33 -18.48 17.87 -7.87
CA LYS A 33 -19.88 17.38 -7.90
C LYS A 33 -20.58 17.84 -9.17
N PRO A 34 -21.68 17.20 -9.58
CA PRO A 34 -22.47 17.65 -10.72
C PRO A 34 -22.91 19.12 -10.56
N GLY A 35 -22.70 19.93 -11.61
CA GLY A 35 -23.03 21.35 -11.61
C GLY A 35 -21.97 22.28 -11.04
N GLU A 36 -20.92 21.77 -10.39
CA GLU A 36 -19.78 22.57 -9.94
C GLU A 36 -18.81 22.83 -11.09
N ALA A 37 -18.12 23.97 -11.07
CA ALA A 37 -17.00 24.24 -11.98
C ALA A 37 -15.71 23.65 -11.43
N TRP A 38 -14.75 23.38 -12.30
CA TRP A 38 -13.37 23.15 -11.86
C TRP A 38 -12.83 24.45 -11.26
N THR A 39 -12.31 24.39 -10.04
CA THR A 39 -11.50 25.49 -9.52
C THR A 39 -10.17 25.50 -10.25
N ASP A 40 -9.60 26.70 -10.40
CA ASP A 40 -8.31 26.84 -11.07
C ASP A 40 -7.20 26.07 -10.31
N ALA A 41 -7.04 24.82 -10.66
CA ALA A 41 -6.02 23.95 -10.09
C ALA A 41 -4.61 24.43 -10.50
N ALA A 42 -4.49 25.20 -11.60
CA ALA A 42 -3.25 25.81 -12.02
C ALA A 42 -2.70 26.78 -10.96
N ALA A 43 -3.56 27.57 -10.33
CA ALA A 43 -3.16 28.51 -9.28
C ALA A 43 -2.71 27.80 -8.00
N VAL A 44 -3.24 26.60 -7.70
CA VAL A 44 -2.95 25.87 -6.46
C VAL A 44 -1.76 24.93 -6.61
N PHE A 45 -1.55 24.35 -7.80
CA PHE A 45 -0.55 23.30 -8.05
C PHE A 45 0.45 23.62 -9.16
N GLY A 46 0.37 24.84 -9.77
CA GLY A 46 1.25 25.23 -10.88
C GLY A 46 1.01 24.46 -12.17
N VAL A 47 -0.20 23.95 -12.38
CA VAL A 47 -0.58 23.17 -13.55
C VAL A 47 -1.49 24.02 -14.43
N ASP A 48 -0.98 24.49 -15.58
CA ASP A 48 -1.81 25.18 -16.57
C ASP A 48 -2.71 24.19 -17.29
N GLY A 49 -4.02 24.42 -17.18
CA GLY A 49 -5.03 23.79 -18.03
C GLY A 49 -5.41 22.35 -17.70
N LEU A 50 -6.37 22.18 -16.79
CA LEU A 50 -7.18 20.94 -16.69
C LEU A 50 -8.39 20.98 -17.63
N ASP A 51 -8.28 21.64 -18.79
CA ASP A 51 -9.36 21.64 -19.76
C ASP A 51 -9.45 20.31 -20.50
N GLU A 52 -10.67 19.77 -20.61
CA GLU A 52 -11.00 18.50 -21.29
C GLU A 52 -10.57 18.46 -22.76
N GLY A 53 -10.07 19.56 -23.33
CA GLY A 53 -9.70 19.71 -24.73
C GLY A 53 -8.19 19.81 -25.02
N THR A 54 -7.32 19.74 -24.00
CA THR A 54 -5.89 19.73 -24.25
C THR A 54 -5.41 18.30 -24.55
N GLU A 55 -4.63 18.12 -25.61
CA GLU A 55 -4.13 16.81 -26.09
C GLU A 55 -3.33 15.99 -25.05
N THR A 56 -3.13 16.51 -23.86
CA THR A 56 -2.31 15.89 -22.78
C THR A 56 -3.13 15.32 -21.62
N VAL A 57 -4.46 15.57 -21.55
CA VAL A 57 -5.29 15.10 -20.43
C VAL A 57 -5.99 13.78 -20.78
N GLN A 58 -5.58 12.69 -20.13
CA GLN A 58 -6.30 11.42 -20.23
C GLN A 58 -7.66 11.54 -19.51
N VAL A 59 -8.74 11.22 -20.22
CA VAL A 59 -10.10 11.16 -19.65
C VAL A 59 -10.53 9.70 -19.55
N ILE A 60 -11.00 9.28 -18.37
CA ILE A 60 -11.61 7.97 -18.12
C ILE A 60 -13.12 8.20 -17.96
N ASP A 61 -13.94 7.68 -18.86
CA ASP A 61 -15.39 7.65 -18.69
C ASP A 61 -15.75 6.58 -17.66
N ALA A 62 -16.20 7.01 -16.49
CA ALA A 62 -16.63 6.17 -15.38
C ALA A 62 -18.15 6.15 -15.21
N LYS A 63 -18.92 6.59 -16.23
CA LYS A 63 -20.37 6.58 -16.17
C LYS A 63 -20.91 5.17 -15.92
N GLY A 64 -21.73 5.03 -14.86
CA GLY A 64 -22.27 3.74 -14.44
C GLY A 64 -21.29 2.86 -13.64
N LEU A 65 -20.08 3.34 -13.36
CA LEU A 65 -19.09 2.65 -12.53
C LEU A 65 -19.00 3.27 -11.14
N MET A 66 -18.58 2.46 -10.16
CA MET A 66 -18.14 2.95 -8.85
C MET A 66 -16.67 3.34 -8.91
N VAL A 67 -16.34 4.47 -8.30
CA VAL A 67 -14.97 4.96 -8.11
C VAL A 67 -14.71 5.08 -6.62
N ALA A 68 -13.76 4.33 -6.12
CA ALA A 68 -13.40 4.28 -4.70
C ALA A 68 -11.88 4.24 -4.56
N PRO A 69 -11.34 4.51 -3.35
CA PRO A 69 -9.94 4.20 -3.05
C PRO A 69 -9.66 2.73 -3.36
N GLY A 70 -8.45 2.45 -3.84
CA GLY A 70 -8.02 1.07 -4.06
C GLY A 70 -8.07 0.25 -2.78
N LEU A 71 -8.35 -1.04 -2.89
CA LEU A 71 -8.42 -1.94 -1.76
C LEU A 71 -7.02 -2.13 -1.15
N VAL A 72 -6.98 -2.35 0.17
CA VAL A 72 -5.76 -2.63 0.93
C VAL A 72 -5.87 -4.01 1.56
N ASP A 73 -4.88 -4.88 1.30
CA ASP A 73 -4.77 -6.17 1.97
C ASP A 73 -3.53 -6.15 2.89
N VAL A 74 -3.79 -6.21 4.18
CA VAL A 74 -2.71 -6.11 5.19
C VAL A 74 -2.07 -7.46 5.54
N HIS A 75 -2.44 -8.55 4.84
CA HIS A 75 -1.94 -9.88 5.15
C HIS A 75 -1.86 -10.76 3.89
N VAL A 76 -0.74 -10.68 3.15
CA VAL A 76 -0.53 -11.50 1.95
C VAL A 76 0.78 -12.30 2.04
N HIS A 77 0.85 -13.38 1.25
CA HIS A 77 2.01 -14.26 1.17
C HIS A 77 2.52 -14.36 -0.26
N PHE A 78 3.41 -13.47 -0.67
CA PHE A 78 4.04 -13.53 -2.00
C PHE A 78 5.22 -14.50 -2.06
N ARG A 79 5.62 -15.09 -0.92
CA ARG A 79 6.57 -16.22 -0.86
C ARG A 79 7.97 -15.93 -1.37
N ASP A 80 8.27 -14.71 -1.73
CA ASP A 80 9.54 -14.22 -2.24
C ASP A 80 10.22 -13.34 -1.16
N PRO A 81 11.45 -13.66 -0.78
CA PRO A 81 12.40 -14.65 -1.31
C PRO A 81 12.15 -16.09 -0.87
N GLY A 82 12.69 -17.03 -1.65
CA GLY A 82 12.96 -18.42 -1.29
C GLY A 82 11.88 -19.44 -1.62
N PHE A 83 10.63 -19.02 -1.85
CA PHE A 83 9.55 -19.93 -2.22
C PHE A 83 8.84 -19.48 -3.51
N THR A 84 9.58 -18.86 -4.43
CA THR A 84 9.10 -18.30 -5.69
C THR A 84 8.41 -19.30 -6.61
N TYR A 85 8.61 -20.60 -6.38
CA TYR A 85 7.86 -21.66 -7.05
C TYR A 85 6.38 -21.74 -6.64
N LYS A 86 6.00 -21.08 -5.54
CA LYS A 86 4.60 -20.97 -5.08
C LYS A 86 3.96 -19.67 -5.55
N GLU A 87 4.67 -18.58 -5.38
CA GLU A 87 4.29 -17.22 -5.77
C GLU A 87 5.53 -16.32 -5.71
N ASP A 88 5.60 -15.30 -6.54
CA ASP A 88 6.59 -14.22 -6.46
C ASP A 88 5.95 -12.85 -6.33
N ILE A 89 6.74 -11.83 -5.99
CA ILE A 89 6.23 -10.47 -5.77
C ILE A 89 5.59 -9.90 -7.05
N SER A 90 6.14 -10.18 -8.22
CA SER A 90 5.64 -9.64 -9.48
C SER A 90 4.27 -10.22 -9.85
N THR A 91 4.13 -11.55 -9.74
CA THR A 91 2.88 -12.24 -10.11
C THR A 91 1.80 -12.02 -9.08
N GLY A 92 2.15 -12.04 -7.78
CA GLY A 92 1.23 -11.71 -6.70
C GLY A 92 0.71 -10.28 -6.76
N ALA A 93 1.59 -9.32 -7.08
CA ALA A 93 1.18 -7.92 -7.26
C ALA A 93 0.24 -7.73 -8.47
N LYS A 94 0.47 -8.45 -9.58
CA LYS A 94 -0.45 -8.43 -10.74
C LYS A 94 -1.82 -9.01 -10.39
N ALA A 95 -1.85 -10.10 -9.61
CA ALA A 95 -3.10 -10.71 -9.15
C ALA A 95 -3.85 -9.75 -8.22
N ALA A 96 -3.17 -9.12 -7.27
CA ALA A 96 -3.73 -8.10 -6.39
C ALA A 96 -4.30 -6.92 -7.18
N ALA A 97 -3.53 -6.35 -8.11
CA ALA A 97 -3.99 -5.25 -8.98
C ALA A 97 -5.24 -5.62 -9.76
N LYS A 98 -5.31 -6.84 -10.31
CA LYS A 98 -6.50 -7.33 -11.02
C LYS A 98 -7.72 -7.45 -10.10
N GLY A 99 -7.50 -7.70 -8.80
CA GLY A 99 -8.54 -7.72 -7.76
C GLY A 99 -8.94 -6.33 -7.24
N GLY A 100 -8.32 -5.25 -7.74
CA GLY A 100 -8.58 -3.89 -7.27
C GLY A 100 -7.77 -3.48 -6.02
N PHE A 101 -6.81 -4.30 -5.60
CA PHE A 101 -5.90 -3.96 -4.50
C PHE A 101 -4.76 -3.07 -5.03
N THR A 102 -4.60 -1.92 -4.43
CA THR A 102 -3.52 -0.97 -4.74
C THR A 102 -2.41 -0.96 -3.70
N THR A 103 -2.65 -1.60 -2.57
CA THR A 103 -1.67 -1.76 -1.49
C THR A 103 -1.80 -3.13 -0.85
N VAL A 104 -0.68 -3.80 -0.65
CA VAL A 104 -0.61 -5.08 0.07
C VAL A 104 0.54 -5.05 1.07
N VAL A 105 0.39 -5.82 2.17
CA VAL A 105 1.44 -6.00 3.17
C VAL A 105 1.84 -7.47 3.24
N CYS A 106 3.07 -7.77 2.83
CA CYS A 106 3.62 -9.12 2.85
C CYS A 106 4.00 -9.55 4.26
N MET A 107 3.73 -10.83 4.56
CA MET A 107 4.17 -11.45 5.81
C MET A 107 5.64 -11.85 5.75
N ALA A 108 6.28 -11.88 6.93
CA ALA A 108 7.71 -12.11 7.09
C ALA A 108 8.17 -13.59 6.93
N ASN A 109 7.25 -14.53 6.65
CA ASN A 109 7.50 -15.98 6.63
C ASN A 109 8.09 -16.50 5.30
N THR A 110 9.08 -15.81 4.79
CA THR A 110 9.88 -16.14 3.60
C THR A 110 11.09 -17.02 3.93
N ASN A 111 11.99 -17.28 2.98
CA ASN A 111 13.24 -17.97 3.20
C ASN A 111 14.40 -17.27 2.45
N PRO A 112 15.30 -16.54 3.14
CA PRO A 112 15.31 -16.32 4.59
C PRO A 112 14.09 -15.56 5.08
N LYS A 113 13.85 -15.57 6.40
CA LYS A 113 12.82 -14.76 7.04
C LYS A 113 13.12 -13.27 6.83
N VAL A 114 12.09 -12.43 6.83
CA VAL A 114 12.28 -10.97 6.80
C VAL A 114 12.66 -10.49 8.21
N ASP A 115 13.80 -10.90 8.70
CA ASP A 115 14.35 -10.62 10.04
C ASP A 115 15.62 -9.78 10.01
N THR A 116 16.08 -9.40 8.82
CA THR A 116 17.23 -8.50 8.58
C THR A 116 16.86 -7.37 7.62
N VAL A 117 17.64 -6.30 7.69
CA VAL A 117 17.48 -5.13 6.80
C VAL A 117 17.67 -5.53 5.34
N GLU A 118 18.61 -6.45 5.04
CA GLU A 118 18.87 -6.93 3.68
C GLU A 118 17.64 -7.61 3.08
N THR A 119 17.04 -8.55 3.82
CA THR A 119 15.87 -9.30 3.35
C THR A 119 14.67 -8.36 3.17
N LEU A 120 14.44 -7.45 4.12
CA LEU A 120 13.39 -6.44 4.01
C LEU A 120 13.60 -5.54 2.78
N SER A 121 14.83 -5.04 2.61
CA SER A 121 15.18 -4.17 1.49
C SER A 121 14.98 -4.85 0.14
N TYR A 122 15.28 -6.15 0.05
CA TYR A 122 15.01 -6.95 -1.15
C TYR A 122 13.50 -6.96 -1.46
N VAL A 123 12.65 -7.32 -0.49
CA VAL A 123 11.19 -7.37 -0.71
C VAL A 123 10.64 -6.01 -1.16
N LEU A 124 11.06 -4.94 -0.49
CA LEU A 124 10.62 -3.59 -0.84
C LEU A 124 11.15 -3.13 -2.21
N ALA A 125 12.38 -3.55 -2.59
CA ALA A 125 12.96 -3.23 -3.89
C ALA A 125 12.21 -3.95 -5.03
N GLU A 126 11.89 -5.24 -4.88
CA GLU A 126 11.07 -5.97 -5.84
C GLU A 126 9.64 -5.40 -5.89
N GLY A 127 9.07 -5.04 -4.75
CA GLY A 127 7.77 -4.38 -4.68
C GLY A 127 7.71 -3.07 -5.46
N ARG A 128 8.75 -2.23 -5.41
CA ARG A 128 8.82 -0.97 -6.17
C ARG A 128 8.82 -1.14 -7.69
N LYS A 129 9.11 -2.33 -8.20
CA LYS A 129 9.04 -2.65 -9.65
C LYS A 129 7.63 -3.00 -10.10
N THR A 130 6.69 -3.14 -9.19
CA THR A 130 5.28 -3.50 -9.49
C THR A 130 4.42 -2.24 -9.69
N GLY A 131 3.20 -2.43 -10.17
CA GLY A 131 2.24 -1.33 -10.36
C GLY A 131 1.40 -0.98 -9.13
N ILE A 132 1.66 -1.59 -7.96
CA ILE A 132 0.95 -1.35 -6.71
C ILE A 132 1.94 -1.11 -5.57
N HIS A 133 1.46 -0.64 -4.41
CA HIS A 133 2.28 -0.52 -3.22
C HIS A 133 2.43 -1.88 -2.55
N VAL A 134 3.64 -2.44 -2.58
CA VAL A 134 4.00 -3.65 -1.86
C VAL A 134 4.82 -3.26 -0.64
N LEU A 135 4.21 -3.39 0.52
CA LEU A 135 4.82 -3.20 1.83
C LEU A 135 5.16 -4.57 2.44
N SER A 136 5.96 -4.60 3.50
CA SER A 136 6.28 -5.83 4.21
C SER A 136 6.30 -5.62 5.72
N CYS A 137 5.75 -6.56 6.45
CA CYS A 137 6.13 -6.76 7.84
C CYS A 137 7.53 -7.35 7.92
N ALA A 138 8.22 -7.07 9.03
CA ALA A 138 9.41 -7.77 9.45
C ALA A 138 9.09 -8.77 10.57
N ALA A 139 10.00 -9.71 10.83
CA ALA A 139 9.85 -10.68 11.91
C ALA A 139 9.99 -10.00 13.28
N VAL A 140 9.22 -10.45 14.26
CA VAL A 140 9.37 -10.08 15.66
C VAL A 140 10.63 -10.73 16.23
N SER A 141 10.80 -12.04 16.00
CA SER A 141 11.94 -12.80 16.50
C SER A 141 12.85 -13.28 15.37
N LYS A 142 14.17 -13.37 15.67
CA LYS A 142 15.16 -13.88 14.71
C LYS A 142 14.80 -15.29 14.30
N SER A 143 14.75 -15.54 13.00
CA SER A 143 14.38 -16.83 12.41
C SER A 143 13.09 -17.45 12.96
N PHE A 144 12.21 -16.62 13.56
CA PHE A 144 10.97 -17.04 14.23
C PHE A 144 11.22 -17.95 15.45
N ASP A 145 12.32 -17.69 16.20
CA ASP A 145 12.68 -18.49 17.38
C ASP A 145 11.80 -18.22 18.61
N GLY A 146 11.03 -17.12 18.60
CA GLY A 146 10.17 -16.71 19.70
C GLY A 146 10.91 -16.30 20.98
N LYS A 147 12.21 -16.01 20.90
CA LYS A 147 13.08 -15.75 22.06
C LYS A 147 13.96 -14.52 21.89
N THR A 148 14.50 -14.32 20.70
CA THR A 148 15.47 -13.28 20.37
C THR A 148 14.82 -12.20 19.51
N LEU A 149 14.62 -11.00 20.03
CA LEU A 149 14.10 -9.89 19.24
C LEU A 149 15.01 -9.60 18.04
N THR A 150 14.40 -9.28 16.92
CA THR A 150 15.09 -8.68 15.79
C THR A 150 15.54 -7.24 16.15
N ASP A 151 16.39 -6.66 15.33
CA ASP A 151 16.67 -5.22 15.44
C ASP A 151 15.47 -4.43 14.86
N MET A 152 14.43 -4.29 15.70
CA MET A 152 13.16 -3.68 15.29
C MET A 152 13.34 -2.23 14.86
N GLU A 153 14.29 -1.49 15.48
CA GLU A 153 14.56 -0.11 15.11
C GLU A 153 15.21 0.00 13.73
N ALA A 154 16.22 -0.82 13.44
CA ALA A 154 16.84 -0.86 12.11
C ALA A 154 15.83 -1.29 11.04
N LEU A 155 14.99 -2.29 11.33
CA LEU A 155 13.93 -2.75 10.42
C LEU A 155 12.86 -1.67 10.19
N LYS A 156 12.42 -0.95 11.24
CA LYS A 156 11.52 0.19 11.11
C LYS A 156 12.11 1.27 10.21
N ASN A 157 13.37 1.65 10.44
CA ASN A 157 14.07 2.66 9.66
C ASN A 157 14.28 2.23 8.21
N ALA A 158 14.39 0.93 7.95
CA ALA A 158 14.45 0.36 6.60
C ALA A 158 13.07 0.28 5.90
N GLY A 159 11.97 0.58 6.59
CA GLY A 159 10.63 0.66 6.03
C GLY A 159 9.70 -0.51 6.34
N ALA A 160 9.93 -1.26 7.42
CA ALA A 160 8.97 -2.26 7.88
C ALA A 160 7.62 -1.61 8.19
N ALA A 161 6.53 -2.18 7.69
CA ALA A 161 5.17 -1.72 7.92
C ALA A 161 4.59 -2.19 9.26
N GLY A 162 5.21 -3.18 9.88
CA GLY A 162 4.82 -3.78 11.14
C GLY A 162 5.70 -4.98 11.46
N PHE A 163 5.38 -5.71 12.52
CA PHE A 163 6.14 -6.88 12.96
C PHE A 163 5.22 -8.08 13.18
N THR A 164 5.64 -9.25 12.69
CA THR A 164 4.88 -10.49 12.84
C THR A 164 5.77 -11.73 12.69
N ASP A 165 5.54 -12.74 13.53
CA ASP A 165 6.03 -14.10 13.32
C ASP A 165 4.88 -14.98 12.78
N ASP A 166 4.20 -14.51 11.74
CA ASP A 166 3.03 -15.15 11.17
C ASP A 166 3.19 -16.66 10.97
N GLY A 167 2.22 -17.42 11.47
CA GLY A 167 2.20 -18.88 11.49
C GLY A 167 2.92 -19.51 12.69
N ILE A 168 3.71 -18.76 13.48
CA ILE A 168 4.42 -19.24 14.67
C ILE A 168 3.99 -18.43 15.89
N PRO A 169 3.15 -18.98 16.78
CA PRO A 169 2.65 -18.23 17.92
C PRO A 169 3.77 -17.95 18.95
N LEU A 170 3.87 -16.69 19.37
CA LEU A 170 4.76 -16.26 20.46
C LEU A 170 4.13 -16.66 21.80
N ARG A 171 4.66 -17.72 22.42
CA ARG A 171 4.08 -18.32 23.64
C ARG A 171 4.62 -17.71 24.93
N ASP A 172 5.78 -17.06 24.90
CA ASP A 172 6.35 -16.38 26.06
C ASP A 172 5.72 -14.99 26.20
N GLY A 173 4.88 -14.81 27.21
CA GLY A 173 4.19 -13.53 27.46
C GLY A 173 5.15 -12.39 27.82
N ALA A 174 6.29 -12.68 28.46
CA ALA A 174 7.28 -11.66 28.78
C ALA A 174 8.04 -11.20 27.52
N PHE A 175 8.34 -12.14 26.62
CA PHE A 175 8.92 -11.84 25.31
C PHE A 175 7.94 -11.00 24.47
N LEU A 176 6.66 -11.43 24.38
CA LEU A 176 5.63 -10.72 23.62
C LEU A 176 5.44 -9.30 24.14
N ARG A 177 5.39 -9.11 25.46
CA ARG A 177 5.27 -7.77 26.06
C ARG A 177 6.42 -6.86 25.62
N ARG A 178 7.66 -7.33 25.71
CA ARG A 178 8.84 -6.55 25.27
C ARG A 178 8.75 -6.20 23.79
N ALA A 179 8.32 -7.12 22.94
CA ALA A 179 8.14 -6.88 21.52
C ALA A 179 7.08 -5.78 21.26
N MET A 180 5.94 -5.84 21.98
CA MET A 180 4.88 -4.84 21.86
C MET A 180 5.31 -3.46 22.39
N GLU A 181 6.02 -3.41 23.50
CA GLU A 181 6.56 -2.16 24.05
C GLU A 181 7.55 -1.51 23.07
N GLU A 182 8.41 -2.31 22.45
CA GLU A 182 9.33 -1.82 21.43
C GLU A 182 8.62 -1.35 20.16
N ALA A 183 7.65 -2.10 19.66
CA ALA A 183 6.84 -1.70 18.51
C ALA A 183 6.11 -0.37 18.78
N ALA A 184 5.51 -0.23 19.98
CA ALA A 184 4.84 1.01 20.38
C ALA A 184 5.82 2.19 20.48
N ARG A 185 7.04 1.98 21.02
CA ARG A 185 8.11 3.01 21.06
C ARG A 185 8.44 3.49 19.65
N LEU A 186 8.42 2.59 18.66
CA LEU A 186 8.72 2.89 17.27
C LEU A 186 7.52 3.45 16.48
N GLY A 187 6.34 3.53 17.10
CA GLY A 187 5.11 4.00 16.46
C GLY A 187 4.49 3.01 15.46
N LEU A 188 4.64 1.71 15.74
CA LEU A 188 4.09 0.58 14.96
C LEU A 188 3.17 -0.27 15.82
#